data_a81e71919a00b88fad7f5fa5d0795081
#
_entry.id   a81e71919a00b88fad7f5fa5d0795081
#
_cell.length_a   1.000
_cell.length_b   1.000
_cell.length_c   1.000
_cell.angle_alpha   90.00
_cell.angle_beta   90.00
_cell.angle_gamma   90.00
#
_symmetry.space_group_name_H-M   'P 1'
#
loop_
_entity.id
_entity.type
_entity.pdbx_description
1 polymer ?
#
loop_
_entity_poly.entity_id
_entity_poly.type
_entity_poly.pdbx_seq_one_letter_code
_entity_poly.pdbx_strand_id
1 'polypeptide(L)'
;AVSAFQLHASGYLIKPITSEDVQKEIDHIKGVKATEKLLTVKCFGNFEVFHNGEILPFKRKKAKEFLAVLIDRNGAGMTAKQICAILFPNDTDDTKNAAYLRQLVLDLRNTLKTIRAEDVLRHDTPYYRIDTNLVKCDYLGFLETGKPEFHGEYMTQYSWAEETCAMLQFKE
;
A
#
# COMPACT_ATOMS: atom_id res chain seq x y z
N ALA A 1 21.84 -22.09 24.62
CA ALA A 1 20.63 -22.36 23.79
C ALA A 1 19.51 -21.34 24.03
N VAL A 2 19.48 -20.67 25.18
CA VAL A 2 18.40 -19.71 25.55
C VAL A 2 18.52 -18.36 24.86
N SER A 3 19.72 -17.95 24.42
CA SER A 3 19.95 -16.64 23.81
C SER A 3 19.56 -16.54 22.31
N ALA A 4 19.34 -17.68 21.63
CA ALA A 4 18.93 -17.67 20.21
C ALA A 4 17.44 -17.34 20.00
N PHE A 5 16.60 -17.56 21.02
CA PHE A 5 15.17 -17.26 20.95
C PHE A 5 14.84 -15.75 20.95
N GLN A 6 15.78 -14.91 21.37
CA GLN A 6 15.59 -13.44 21.39
C GLN A 6 15.93 -12.76 20.06
N LEU A 7 16.42 -13.49 19.05
CA LEU A 7 16.88 -12.94 17.77
C LEU A 7 15.92 -13.12 16.60
N HIS A 8 14.63 -13.43 16.84
CA HIS A 8 13.60 -13.60 15.79
C HIS A 8 14.05 -14.47 14.60
N ALA A 9 14.80 -15.55 14.86
CA ALA A 9 15.18 -16.50 13.83
C ALA A 9 13.93 -17.22 13.30
N SER A 10 13.72 -17.21 11.99
CA SER A 10 12.56 -17.79 11.33
C SER A 10 12.52 -19.33 11.36
N GLY A 11 13.59 -19.99 11.85
CA GLY A 11 13.68 -21.43 11.99
C GLY A 11 14.90 -21.87 12.78
N TYR A 12 14.84 -23.08 13.35
CA TYR A 12 15.93 -23.67 14.15
C TYR A 12 16.14 -25.11 13.73
N LEU A 13 17.31 -25.41 13.17
CA LEU A 13 17.70 -26.78 12.80
C LEU A 13 18.76 -27.29 13.77
N ILE A 14 18.50 -28.44 14.42
CA ILE A 14 19.41 -29.11 15.34
C ILE A 14 20.22 -30.13 14.55
N LYS A 15 21.54 -30.11 14.72
CA LYS A 15 22.44 -31.10 14.09
C LYS A 15 22.30 -32.50 14.76
N PRO A 16 22.28 -33.58 13.96
CA PRO A 16 22.52 -33.70 12.52
C PRO A 16 21.32 -33.28 11.69
N ILE A 17 21.55 -32.45 10.65
CA ILE A 17 20.51 -31.91 9.77
C ILE A 17 20.26 -32.95 8.67
N THR A 18 19.02 -33.41 8.53
CA THR A 18 18.61 -34.32 7.45
C THR A 18 17.96 -33.51 6.31
N SER A 19 17.92 -34.13 5.12
CA SER A 19 17.23 -33.55 3.96
C SER A 19 15.74 -33.31 4.26
N GLU A 20 15.12 -34.13 5.12
CA GLU A 20 13.74 -34.00 5.56
C GLU A 20 13.53 -32.81 6.48
N ASP A 21 14.50 -32.52 7.37
CA ASP A 21 14.43 -31.35 8.26
C ASP A 21 14.54 -30.04 7.48
N VAL A 22 15.42 -30.02 6.46
CA VAL A 22 15.54 -28.89 5.54
C VAL A 22 14.24 -28.70 4.73
N GLN A 23 13.66 -29.79 4.25
CA GLN A 23 12.40 -29.74 3.48
C GLN A 23 11.24 -29.25 4.34
N LYS A 24 11.13 -29.74 5.58
CA LYS A 24 10.09 -29.26 6.53
C LYS A 24 10.23 -27.77 6.82
N GLU A 25 11.45 -27.28 6.98
CA GLU A 25 11.69 -25.85 7.23
C GLU A 25 11.40 -25.01 5.97
N ILE A 26 11.77 -25.50 4.77
CA ILE A 26 11.40 -24.89 3.50
C ILE A 26 9.88 -24.86 3.33
N ASP A 27 9.17 -25.93 3.68
CA ASP A 27 7.72 -26.02 3.60
C ASP A 27 7.06 -25.13 4.66
N HIS A 28 7.67 -24.98 5.84
CA HIS A 28 7.23 -24.03 6.87
C HIS A 28 7.45 -22.58 6.41
N ILE A 29 8.59 -22.25 5.80
CA ILE A 29 8.86 -20.92 5.23
C ILE A 29 7.95 -20.65 4.02
N LYS A 30 7.68 -21.66 3.16
CA LYS A 30 6.69 -21.58 2.07
C LYS A 30 5.25 -21.56 2.57
N GLY A 31 4.98 -22.15 3.73
CA GLY A 31 3.69 -22.12 4.42
C GLY A 31 3.43 -20.83 5.22
N VAL A 32 4.38 -19.87 5.26
CA VAL A 32 4.06 -18.45 5.53
C VAL A 32 3.17 -18.03 4.36
N LYS A 33 1.86 -18.13 4.57
CA LYS A 33 0.80 -17.81 3.61
C LYS A 33 1.20 -16.55 2.88
N ALA A 34 1.37 -16.65 1.56
CA ALA A 34 1.40 -15.47 0.72
C ALA A 34 0.20 -14.63 1.17
N THR A 35 0.47 -13.47 1.79
CA THR A 35 -0.58 -12.64 2.40
C THR A 35 -1.60 -12.36 1.32
N GLU A 36 -2.83 -12.79 1.51
CA GLU A 36 -3.87 -12.66 0.50
C GLU A 36 -4.02 -11.18 0.17
N LYS A 37 -3.90 -10.85 -1.12
CA LYS A 37 -4.06 -9.46 -1.57
C LYS A 37 -5.54 -9.10 -1.50
N LEU A 38 -5.88 -8.16 -0.63
CA LEU A 38 -7.27 -7.73 -0.37
C LEU A 38 -7.77 -6.73 -1.42
N LEU A 39 -6.86 -5.95 -2.00
CA LEU A 39 -7.18 -4.98 -3.04
C LEU A 39 -6.33 -5.21 -4.29
N THR A 40 -6.95 -4.97 -5.45
CA THR A 40 -6.22 -4.77 -6.70
C THR A 40 -6.33 -3.29 -7.08
N VAL A 41 -5.19 -2.64 -7.29
CA VAL A 41 -5.10 -1.21 -7.60
C VAL A 41 -4.43 -1.05 -8.96
N LYS A 42 -5.04 -0.25 -9.81
CA LYS A 42 -4.51 0.18 -11.09
C LYS A 42 -4.07 1.63 -10.97
N CYS A 43 -2.78 1.89 -11.21
CA CYS A 43 -2.17 3.21 -11.20
C CYS A 43 -1.75 3.67 -12.59
N PHE A 44 -1.42 2.74 -13.49
CA PHE A 44 -1.07 3.05 -14.87
C PHE A 44 -2.34 3.39 -15.66
N GLY A 45 -2.35 4.60 -16.23
CA GLY A 45 -3.54 5.26 -16.75
C GLY A 45 -4.34 5.93 -15.62
N ASN A 46 -5.64 5.70 -15.54
CA ASN A 46 -6.49 6.20 -14.45
C ASN A 46 -6.34 5.35 -13.18
N PHE A 47 -6.34 6.03 -12.03
CA PHE A 47 -6.35 5.33 -10.74
C PHE A 47 -7.69 4.64 -10.49
N GLU A 48 -7.67 3.32 -10.37
CA GLU A 48 -8.84 2.52 -10.06
C GLU A 48 -8.55 1.48 -8.99
N VAL A 49 -9.54 1.19 -8.15
CA VAL A 49 -9.46 0.23 -7.05
C VAL A 49 -10.51 -0.85 -7.25
N PHE A 50 -10.08 -2.10 -7.13
CA PHE A 50 -10.92 -3.28 -7.31
C PHE A 50 -10.85 -4.18 -6.08
N HIS A 51 -11.98 -4.82 -5.80
CA HIS A 51 -12.07 -5.94 -4.88
C HIS A 51 -12.80 -7.10 -5.58
N ASN A 52 -12.18 -8.28 -5.62
CA ASN A 52 -12.69 -9.47 -6.32
C ASN A 52 -13.09 -9.22 -7.78
N GLY A 53 -12.36 -8.32 -8.48
CA GLY A 53 -12.62 -7.99 -9.89
C GLY A 53 -13.67 -6.90 -10.11
N GLU A 54 -14.36 -6.44 -9.08
CA GLU A 54 -15.35 -5.37 -9.16
C GLU A 54 -14.76 -4.04 -8.69
N ILE A 55 -15.20 -2.93 -9.32
CA ILE A 55 -14.76 -1.58 -8.92
C ILE A 55 -15.28 -1.28 -7.52
N LEU A 56 -14.36 -0.89 -6.62
CA LEU A 56 -14.72 -0.49 -5.26
C LEU A 56 -15.32 0.92 -5.26
N PRO A 57 -16.58 1.08 -4.83
CA PRO A 57 -17.22 2.39 -4.79
C PRO A 57 -16.72 3.21 -3.60
N PHE A 58 -16.42 4.49 -3.83
CA PHE A 58 -16.05 5.46 -2.80
C PHE A 58 -17.16 6.48 -2.61
N LYS A 59 -17.52 6.76 -1.35
CA LYS A 59 -18.52 7.78 -1.00
C LYS A 59 -18.11 9.17 -1.50
N ARG A 60 -16.82 9.50 -1.39
CA ARG A 60 -16.24 10.75 -1.87
C ARG A 60 -15.05 10.48 -2.81
N LYS A 61 -15.01 11.15 -3.95
CA LYS A 61 -13.85 11.11 -4.87
C LYS A 61 -12.54 11.48 -4.15
N LYS A 62 -12.60 12.41 -3.21
CA LYS A 62 -11.44 12.85 -2.41
C LYS A 62 -10.92 11.77 -1.45
N ALA A 63 -11.77 10.84 -0.98
CA ALA A 63 -11.32 9.68 -0.21
C ALA A 63 -10.57 8.66 -1.10
N LYS A 64 -11.00 8.49 -2.36
CA LYS A 64 -10.27 7.70 -3.37
C LYS A 64 -8.91 8.33 -3.68
N GLU A 65 -8.86 9.67 -3.85
CA GLU A 65 -7.61 10.42 -4.07
C GLU A 65 -6.65 10.31 -2.86
N PHE A 66 -7.16 10.35 -1.63
CA PHE A 66 -6.37 10.11 -0.43
C PHE A 66 -5.69 8.72 -0.45
N LEU A 67 -6.42 7.69 -0.85
CA LEU A 67 -5.84 6.35 -1.02
C LEU A 67 -4.75 6.36 -2.12
N ALA A 68 -4.99 7.06 -3.24
CA ALA A 68 -4.01 7.19 -4.32
C ALA A 68 -2.70 7.83 -3.85
N VAL A 69 -2.78 8.91 -3.05
CA VAL A 69 -1.61 9.58 -2.45
C VAL A 69 -0.80 8.61 -1.58
N LEU A 70 -1.46 7.77 -0.79
CA LEU A 70 -0.77 6.79 0.05
C LEU A 70 -0.15 5.64 -0.77
N ILE A 71 -0.79 5.21 -1.86
CA ILE A 71 -0.24 4.21 -2.80
C ILE A 71 1.02 4.76 -3.49
N ASP A 72 0.99 6.02 -3.94
CA ASP A 72 2.12 6.70 -4.57
C ASP A 72 3.38 6.68 -3.67
N ARG A 73 3.20 6.73 -2.36
CA ARG A 73 4.29 6.67 -1.38
C ARG A 73 4.85 5.27 -1.11
N ASN A 74 4.37 4.24 -1.81
CA ASN A 74 4.89 2.87 -1.71
C ASN A 74 5.07 2.37 -0.27
N GLY A 75 4.06 2.57 0.57
CA GLY A 75 4.08 2.15 1.98
C GLY A 75 4.85 3.08 2.93
N ALA A 76 5.51 4.12 2.44
CA ALA A 76 6.11 5.14 3.30
C ALA A 76 5.02 5.92 4.04
N GLY A 77 5.27 6.21 5.33
CA GLY A 77 4.35 6.97 6.16
C GLY A 77 4.29 8.45 5.79
N MET A 78 3.09 9.02 5.81
CA MET A 78 2.85 10.44 5.60
C MET A 78 2.12 11.05 6.78
N THR A 79 2.53 12.24 7.20
CA THR A 79 1.82 13.02 8.21
C THR A 79 0.56 13.66 7.63
N ALA A 80 -0.40 13.99 8.50
CA ALA A 80 -1.62 14.72 8.08
C ALA A 80 -1.28 16.01 7.32
N LYS A 81 -0.26 16.76 7.76
CA LYS A 81 0.18 17.99 7.10
C LYS A 81 0.67 17.75 5.66
N GLN A 82 1.48 16.71 5.45
CA GLN A 82 1.96 16.34 4.11
C GLN A 82 0.82 15.93 3.19
N ILE A 83 -0.13 15.14 3.70
CA ILE A 83 -1.31 14.70 2.94
C ILE A 83 -2.19 15.90 2.57
N CYS A 84 -2.47 16.81 3.53
CA CYS A 84 -3.26 18.01 3.26
C CYS A 84 -2.60 18.91 2.21
N ALA A 85 -1.27 19.07 2.21
CA ALA A 85 -0.55 19.85 1.23
C ALA A 85 -0.74 19.33 -0.21
N ILE A 86 -0.88 18.01 -0.38
CA ILE A 86 -1.12 17.39 -1.69
C ILE A 86 -2.62 17.47 -2.07
N LEU A 87 -3.51 17.17 -1.11
CA LEU A 87 -4.95 17.10 -1.39
C LEU A 87 -5.61 18.47 -1.54
N PHE A 88 -5.04 19.50 -0.90
CA PHE A 88 -5.61 20.87 -0.81
C PHE A 88 -4.55 21.94 -1.09
N PRO A 89 -3.85 21.90 -2.26
CA PRO A 89 -2.68 22.76 -2.52
C PRO A 89 -3.01 24.26 -2.52
N ASN A 90 -4.27 24.63 -2.75
CA ASN A 90 -4.71 26.04 -2.83
C ASN A 90 -5.49 26.51 -1.58
N ASP A 91 -5.65 25.65 -0.57
CA ASP A 91 -6.38 25.99 0.66
C ASP A 91 -5.38 26.20 1.81
N THR A 92 -5.34 27.40 2.36
CA THR A 92 -4.42 27.81 3.43
C THR A 92 -5.00 27.60 4.84
N ASP A 93 -6.24 27.15 4.97
CA ASP A 93 -6.88 26.87 6.27
C ASP A 93 -6.49 25.47 6.78
N ASP A 94 -5.37 25.42 7.48
CA ASP A 94 -4.83 24.15 8.05
C ASP A 94 -5.83 23.44 8.98
N THR A 95 -6.64 24.22 9.73
CA THR A 95 -7.62 23.65 10.68
C THR A 95 -8.77 22.97 9.95
N LYS A 96 -9.31 23.63 8.95
CA LYS A 96 -10.38 23.10 8.09
C LYS A 96 -9.88 21.87 7.31
N ASN A 97 -8.68 21.95 6.74
CA ASN A 97 -8.08 20.88 5.97
C ASN A 97 -7.82 19.64 6.83
N ALA A 98 -7.31 19.82 8.06
CA ALA A 98 -7.13 18.73 9.01
C ALA A 98 -8.46 18.09 9.44
N ALA A 99 -9.52 18.89 9.63
CA ALA A 99 -10.86 18.39 9.93
C ALA A 99 -11.44 17.58 8.75
N TYR A 100 -11.24 18.08 7.53
CA TYR A 100 -11.70 17.38 6.33
C TYR A 100 -10.92 16.08 6.09
N LEU A 101 -9.59 16.08 6.30
CA LEU A 101 -8.80 14.86 6.22
C LEU A 101 -9.31 13.78 7.19
N ARG A 102 -9.65 14.12 8.44
CA ARG A 102 -10.25 13.17 9.38
C ARG A 102 -11.53 12.54 8.83
N GLN A 103 -12.35 13.31 8.13
CA GLN A 103 -13.55 12.79 7.47
C GLN A 103 -13.19 11.85 6.31
N LEU A 104 -12.15 12.16 5.51
CA LEU A 104 -11.69 11.29 4.42
C LEU A 104 -11.12 9.97 4.96
N VAL A 105 -10.37 10.02 6.07
CA VAL A 105 -9.87 8.82 6.76
C VAL A 105 -11.02 7.94 7.21
N LEU A 106 -12.08 8.53 7.80
CA LEU A 106 -13.27 7.78 8.21
C LEU A 106 -14.00 7.15 7.02
N ASP A 107 -14.18 7.90 5.93
CA ASP A 107 -14.82 7.41 4.72
C ASP A 107 -14.03 6.25 4.09
N LEU A 108 -12.71 6.37 4.00
CA LEU A 108 -11.84 5.31 3.50
C LEU A 108 -11.92 4.07 4.38
N ARG A 109 -11.83 4.22 5.71
CA ARG A 109 -11.97 3.10 6.65
C ARG A 109 -13.31 2.40 6.51
N ASN A 110 -14.41 3.16 6.40
CA ASN A 110 -15.73 2.58 6.21
C ASN A 110 -15.83 1.82 4.89
N THR A 111 -15.26 2.35 3.80
CA THR A 111 -15.20 1.66 2.51
C THR A 111 -14.41 0.36 2.61
N LEU A 112 -13.22 0.38 3.22
CA LEU A 112 -12.40 -0.82 3.41
C LEU A 112 -13.08 -1.85 4.32
N LYS A 113 -13.82 -1.41 5.32
CA LYS A 113 -14.58 -2.29 6.24
C LYS A 113 -15.66 -3.08 5.51
N THR A 114 -16.31 -2.52 4.50
CA THR A 114 -17.35 -3.24 3.73
C THR A 114 -16.82 -4.50 3.05
N ILE A 115 -15.52 -4.54 2.79
CA ILE A 115 -14.82 -5.65 2.11
C ILE A 115 -13.82 -6.37 3.03
N ARG A 116 -13.84 -6.11 4.34
CA ARG A 116 -12.93 -6.68 5.35
C ARG A 116 -11.44 -6.44 5.05
N ALA A 117 -11.12 -5.25 4.55
CA ALA A 117 -9.78 -4.82 4.17
C ALA A 117 -9.25 -3.64 5.01
N GLU A 118 -9.74 -3.49 6.24
CA GLU A 118 -9.36 -2.37 7.15
C GLU A 118 -7.86 -2.30 7.38
N ASP A 119 -7.19 -3.43 7.39
CA ASP A 119 -5.75 -3.55 7.62
C ASP A 119 -4.90 -2.97 6.48
N VAL A 120 -5.50 -2.65 5.33
CA VAL A 120 -4.80 -1.96 4.24
C VAL A 120 -4.37 -0.56 4.66
N LEU A 121 -5.21 0.17 5.41
CA LEU A 121 -4.88 1.49 5.92
C LEU A 121 -4.32 1.41 7.34
N ARG A 122 -3.01 1.63 7.47
CA ARG A 122 -2.31 1.74 8.75
C ARG A 122 -2.24 3.20 9.22
N HIS A 123 -2.49 3.41 10.50
CA HIS A 123 -2.32 4.70 11.16
C HIS A 123 -1.45 4.51 12.41
N ASP A 124 -0.17 4.71 12.23
CA ASP A 124 0.83 4.70 13.31
C ASP A 124 1.20 6.15 13.62
N THR A 125 0.49 6.77 14.55
CA THR A 125 0.60 8.21 14.85
C THR A 125 2.06 8.68 14.91
N PRO A 126 2.45 9.73 14.17
CA PRO A 126 1.58 10.66 13.40
C PRO A 126 1.38 10.28 11.92
N TYR A 127 1.70 9.06 11.51
CA TYR A 127 1.79 8.63 10.11
C TYR A 127 0.58 7.82 9.65
N TYR A 128 0.12 8.10 8.43
CA TYR A 128 -0.77 7.26 7.64
C TYR A 128 0.04 6.56 6.56
N ARG A 129 -0.21 5.28 6.33
CA ARG A 129 0.46 4.47 5.29
C ARG A 129 -0.42 3.33 4.81
N ILE A 130 -0.04 2.74 3.69
CA ILE A 130 -0.64 1.53 3.15
C ILE A 130 0.22 0.32 3.53
N ASP A 131 -0.42 -0.78 3.90
CA ASP A 131 0.24 -2.09 3.94
C ASP A 131 0.31 -2.65 2.51
N THR A 132 1.45 -2.51 1.87
CA THR A 132 1.69 -2.94 0.48
C THR A 132 1.58 -4.46 0.31
N ASN A 133 1.73 -5.23 1.39
CA ASN A 133 1.56 -6.68 1.35
C ASN A 133 0.11 -7.10 1.10
N LEU A 134 -0.86 -6.24 1.41
CA LEU A 134 -2.28 -6.50 1.22
C LEU A 134 -2.82 -5.96 -0.12
N VAL A 135 -1.97 -5.28 -0.91
CA VAL A 135 -2.37 -4.62 -2.16
C VAL A 135 -1.62 -5.22 -3.34
N LYS A 136 -2.36 -5.66 -4.35
CA LYS A 136 -1.82 -5.97 -5.69
C LYS A 136 -1.91 -4.69 -6.51
N CYS A 137 -0.77 -4.15 -6.96
CA CYS A 137 -0.73 -2.88 -7.68
C CYS A 137 0.29 -2.94 -8.82
N ASP A 138 -0.08 -2.45 -10.00
CA ASP A 138 0.79 -2.37 -11.17
C ASP A 138 2.03 -1.50 -10.90
N TYR A 139 1.86 -0.32 -10.32
CA TYR A 139 2.95 0.57 -9.93
C TYR A 139 3.92 -0.07 -8.94
N LEU A 140 3.42 -0.70 -7.87
CA LEU A 140 4.27 -1.37 -6.88
C LEU A 140 5.01 -2.55 -7.51
N GLY A 141 4.34 -3.34 -8.35
CA GLY A 141 4.96 -4.43 -9.11
C GLY A 141 6.05 -3.93 -10.05
N PHE A 142 5.83 -2.81 -10.73
CA PHE A 142 6.84 -2.18 -11.58
C PHE A 142 8.06 -1.73 -10.78
N LEU A 143 7.89 -1.15 -9.60
CA LEU A 143 9.01 -0.75 -8.74
C LEU A 143 9.87 -1.94 -8.28
N GLU A 144 9.25 -3.10 -8.05
CA GLU A 144 9.91 -4.31 -7.57
C GLU A 144 10.58 -5.10 -8.70
N THR A 145 9.91 -5.24 -9.84
CA THR A 145 10.27 -6.21 -10.89
C THR A 145 10.41 -5.64 -12.30
N GLY A 146 10.11 -4.35 -12.50
CA GLY A 146 9.98 -3.72 -13.81
C GLY A 146 8.72 -4.14 -14.58
N LYS A 147 7.78 -4.83 -13.92
CA LYS A 147 6.53 -5.31 -14.57
C LYS A 147 5.29 -4.96 -13.73
N PRO A 148 4.13 -4.69 -14.39
CA PRO A 148 3.94 -4.59 -15.86
C PRO A 148 4.70 -3.39 -16.45
N GLU A 149 4.96 -3.42 -17.75
CA GLU A 149 5.62 -2.33 -18.48
C GLU A 149 4.86 -1.00 -18.32
N PHE A 150 5.60 0.10 -18.13
CA PHE A 150 5.03 1.42 -18.01
C PHE A 150 4.91 2.07 -19.39
N HIS A 151 3.72 2.59 -19.72
CA HIS A 151 3.43 3.17 -21.04
C HIS A 151 3.21 4.70 -21.00
N GLY A 152 3.82 5.39 -20.03
CA GLY A 152 3.83 6.85 -19.97
C GLY A 152 2.61 7.49 -19.30
N GLU A 153 1.67 6.72 -18.77
CA GLU A 153 0.47 7.22 -18.09
C GLU A 153 0.40 6.72 -16.63
N TYR A 154 0.29 7.65 -15.68
CA TYR A 154 0.22 7.36 -14.25
C TYR A 154 -0.80 8.25 -13.57
N MET A 155 -1.84 7.66 -12.96
CA MET A 155 -2.90 8.34 -12.20
C MET A 155 -3.35 9.66 -12.85
N THR A 156 -3.68 9.62 -14.16
CA THR A 156 -3.87 10.79 -15.04
C THR A 156 -4.94 11.78 -14.57
N GLN A 157 -5.85 11.37 -13.68
CA GLN A 157 -6.86 12.24 -13.08
C GLN A 157 -6.33 13.16 -11.97
N TYR A 158 -5.06 13.00 -11.54
CA TYR A 158 -4.48 13.78 -10.44
C TYR A 158 -3.24 14.53 -10.89
N SER A 159 -3.27 15.87 -10.84
CA SER A 159 -2.15 16.72 -11.26
C SER A 159 -0.87 16.50 -10.41
N TRP A 160 -1.00 16.20 -9.13
CA TRP A 160 0.14 15.91 -8.27
C TRP A 160 0.91 14.65 -8.67
N ALA A 161 0.30 13.74 -9.43
CA ALA A 161 0.92 12.51 -9.90
C ALA A 161 1.90 12.70 -11.08
N GLU A 162 1.95 13.89 -11.68
CA GLU A 162 2.82 14.21 -12.82
C GLU A 162 4.31 14.05 -12.47
N GLU A 163 4.72 14.38 -11.25
CA GLU A 163 6.11 14.22 -10.80
C GLU A 163 6.52 12.74 -10.78
N THR A 164 5.68 11.87 -10.20
CA THR A 164 5.91 10.42 -10.19
C THR A 164 5.87 9.85 -11.61
N CYS A 165 4.93 10.31 -12.45
CA CYS A 165 4.86 9.92 -13.85
C CYS A 165 6.18 10.22 -14.59
N ALA A 166 6.72 11.43 -14.41
CA ALA A 166 8.00 11.82 -15.00
C ALA A 166 9.17 10.95 -14.51
N MET A 167 9.23 10.67 -13.19
CA MET A 167 10.26 9.78 -12.62
C MET A 167 10.20 8.36 -13.18
N LEU A 168 9.01 7.82 -13.44
CA LEU A 168 8.83 6.48 -13.99
C LEU A 168 9.36 6.36 -15.41
N GLN A 169 9.30 7.43 -16.22
CA GLN A 169 9.83 7.45 -17.59
C GLN A 169 11.37 7.32 -17.66
N PHE A 170 12.08 7.65 -16.58
CA PHE A 170 13.54 7.54 -16.49
C PHE A 170 14.02 6.24 -15.86
N LYS A 171 13.11 5.33 -15.50
CA LYS A 171 13.44 4.04 -14.87
C LYS A 171 13.51 2.88 -15.87
N GLU A 172 13.42 3.15 -17.15
CA GLU A 172 13.60 2.14 -18.20
C GLU A 172 15.05 1.63 -18.32
#